data_3a58270b56ea6fd1b8baf0360d9fe768
#
_entry.id   3a58270b56ea6fd1b8baf0360d9fe768
#
_cell.length_a   1.000
_cell.length_b   1.000
_cell.length_c   1.000
_cell.angle_alpha   90.00
_cell.angle_beta   90.00
_cell.angle_gamma   90.00
#
_symmetry.space_group_name_H-M   'P 1'
#
loop_
_entity.id
_entity.type
_entity.pdbx_description
1 polymer ?
#
loop_
_entity_poly.entity_id
_entity_poly.type
_entity_poly.pdbx_seq_one_letter_code
_entity_poly.pdbx_strand_id
1 'polypeptide(L)'
;MRLAATYVVPLRWATPGPIDDLAAYLAAVSEWVDEVIVVDDSPPELRARHAERLSPAVRHISPEAGRNSPNGKVDGVLTGVAAARYERVVIADDDVRWEHGPLERAVGLLGEAELVRPQNHFRPLPWHARWDTARSLLNRVVTGDRQFPVGDFPGTFALRRDFLLGIGGYDGSALFENLELMRKTVARGGRVLTVLDLYVPREPPTFEHFRSQRVRQAYDDWSMPLRMAMFMALLPALAGLLLHRRRRAALAVIAAPAAIAEVGRRRAGGVEHFPASASLLAPLWVLERGICIWIAFWRGLRGTGVHYGRGRITHAASSPTRLRADRTRPAWSREAMAEAAR
;
A
#
# COMPACT_ATOMS: atom_id res chain seq x y z
N MET A 1 -27.88 0.74 -8.61
CA MET A 1 -27.27 0.45 -9.94
C MET A 1 -25.82 0.05 -9.68
N ARG A 2 -25.33 -1.04 -10.26
CA ARG A 2 -23.94 -1.45 -10.11
C ARG A 2 -23.01 -0.44 -10.82
N LEU A 3 -21.80 -0.29 -10.27
CA LEU A 3 -20.77 0.55 -10.88
C LEU A 3 -20.12 -0.18 -12.05
N ALA A 4 -20.01 0.46 -13.21
CA ALA A 4 -19.26 -0.06 -14.36
C ALA A 4 -17.75 -0.05 -14.03
N ALA A 5 -17.33 -0.96 -13.18
CA ALA A 5 -15.97 -1.10 -12.64
C ALA A 5 -15.61 -2.56 -12.35
N THR A 6 -14.33 -2.85 -12.36
CA THR A 6 -13.76 -4.13 -11.92
C THR A 6 -13.10 -3.96 -10.55
N TYR A 7 -13.41 -4.83 -9.60
CA TYR A 7 -12.74 -4.93 -8.31
C TYR A 7 -11.74 -6.08 -8.33
N VAL A 8 -10.46 -5.81 -8.11
CA VAL A 8 -9.36 -6.78 -8.22
C VAL A 8 -8.73 -7.01 -6.85
N VAL A 9 -8.66 -8.27 -6.41
CA VAL A 9 -7.99 -8.70 -5.19
C VAL A 9 -6.83 -9.62 -5.55
N PRO A 10 -5.56 -9.17 -5.43
CA PRO A 10 -4.41 -10.06 -5.46
C PRO A 10 -4.36 -10.84 -4.13
N LEU A 11 -4.55 -12.14 -4.17
CA LEU A 11 -4.59 -13.02 -3.00
C LEU A 11 -3.37 -13.95 -2.99
N ARG A 12 -2.70 -14.05 -1.84
CA ARG A 12 -1.68 -15.06 -1.61
C ARG A 12 -1.56 -15.40 -0.14
N TRP A 13 -2.10 -16.53 0.24
CA TRP A 13 -1.93 -17.09 1.58
C TRP A 13 -0.99 -18.29 1.54
N ALA A 14 -0.01 -18.32 2.43
CA ALA A 14 0.90 -19.47 2.59
C ALA A 14 0.30 -20.55 3.52
N THR A 15 -0.65 -20.15 4.36
CA THR A 15 -1.38 -20.99 5.32
C THR A 15 -2.86 -20.67 5.24
N PRO A 16 -3.76 -21.55 5.71
CA PRO A 16 -5.18 -21.25 5.74
C PRO A 16 -5.49 -19.94 6.47
N GLY A 17 -6.30 -19.10 5.85
CA GLY A 17 -6.78 -17.83 6.36
C GLY A 17 -8.30 -17.75 6.43
N PRO A 18 -8.89 -16.61 6.79
CA PRO A 18 -10.34 -16.43 6.99
C PRO A 18 -11.07 -16.28 5.63
N ILE A 19 -11.05 -17.34 4.83
CA ILE A 19 -11.63 -17.32 3.46
C ILE A 19 -13.14 -17.06 3.49
N ASP A 20 -13.85 -17.53 4.51
CA ASP A 20 -15.30 -17.35 4.60
C ASP A 20 -15.66 -15.86 4.80
N ASP A 21 -14.88 -15.12 5.60
CA ASP A 21 -15.06 -13.67 5.80
C ASP A 21 -14.76 -12.89 4.51
N LEU A 22 -13.67 -13.26 3.81
CA LEU A 22 -13.33 -12.64 2.53
C LEU A 22 -14.39 -12.96 1.47
N ALA A 23 -14.87 -14.20 1.38
CA ALA A 23 -15.89 -14.62 0.44
C ALA A 23 -17.22 -13.88 0.67
N ALA A 24 -17.66 -13.75 1.93
CA ALA A 24 -18.86 -13.00 2.29
C ALA A 24 -18.73 -11.51 1.89
N TYR A 25 -17.56 -10.90 2.15
CA TYR A 25 -17.29 -9.53 1.74
C TYR A 25 -17.31 -9.36 0.22
N LEU A 26 -16.66 -10.26 -0.53
CA LEU A 26 -16.59 -10.18 -2.00
C LEU A 26 -17.96 -10.45 -2.64
N ALA A 27 -18.80 -11.29 -2.02
CA ALA A 27 -20.18 -11.47 -2.43
C ALA A 27 -20.97 -10.15 -2.31
N ALA A 28 -20.80 -9.39 -1.22
CA ALA A 28 -21.40 -8.08 -1.09
C ALA A 28 -20.84 -7.07 -2.13
N VAL A 29 -19.53 -7.06 -2.38
CA VAL A 29 -18.91 -6.21 -3.40
C VAL A 29 -19.46 -6.52 -4.80
N SER A 30 -19.76 -7.78 -5.10
CA SER A 30 -20.33 -8.18 -6.40
C SER A 30 -21.73 -7.62 -6.66
N GLU A 31 -22.42 -7.14 -5.62
CA GLU A 31 -23.68 -6.40 -5.76
C GLU A 31 -23.45 -4.90 -6.07
N TRP A 32 -22.25 -4.38 -5.85
CA TRP A 32 -21.90 -2.96 -6.02
C TRP A 32 -21.21 -2.68 -7.35
N VAL A 33 -20.42 -3.63 -7.86
CA VAL A 33 -19.66 -3.50 -9.12
C VAL A 33 -20.06 -4.59 -10.11
N ASP A 34 -19.81 -4.34 -11.39
CA ASP A 34 -20.17 -5.28 -12.46
C ASP A 34 -19.20 -6.47 -12.57
N GLU A 35 -17.98 -6.36 -12.05
CA GLU A 35 -16.99 -7.43 -12.09
C GLU A 35 -16.12 -7.46 -10.82
N VAL A 36 -15.95 -8.67 -10.25
CA VAL A 36 -14.99 -8.94 -9.16
C VAL A 36 -14.03 -10.03 -9.62
N ILE A 37 -12.72 -9.77 -9.51
CA ILE A 37 -11.66 -10.71 -9.86
C ILE A 37 -10.77 -10.96 -8.64
N VAL A 38 -10.63 -12.22 -8.25
CA VAL A 38 -9.60 -12.68 -7.31
C VAL A 38 -8.49 -13.33 -8.10
N VAL A 39 -7.29 -12.78 -8.01
CA VAL A 39 -6.08 -13.38 -8.60
C VAL A 39 -5.31 -14.10 -7.52
N ASP A 40 -5.43 -15.41 -7.48
CA ASP A 40 -4.96 -16.24 -6.37
C ASP A 40 -3.65 -16.95 -6.69
N ASP A 41 -2.59 -16.54 -6.01
CA ASP A 41 -1.23 -17.10 -6.06
C ASP A 41 -0.93 -18.03 -4.87
N SER A 42 -1.94 -18.49 -4.17
CA SER A 42 -1.79 -19.43 -3.05
C SER A 42 -1.41 -20.83 -3.57
N PRO A 43 -0.85 -21.71 -2.71
CA PRO A 43 -0.62 -23.11 -3.07
C PRO A 43 -1.88 -23.79 -3.63
N PRO A 44 -1.72 -24.78 -4.54
CA PRO A 44 -2.85 -25.40 -5.24
C PRO A 44 -3.99 -25.90 -4.32
N GLU A 45 -3.62 -26.49 -3.18
CA GLU A 45 -4.60 -27.01 -2.21
C GLU A 45 -5.43 -25.89 -1.55
N LEU A 46 -4.80 -24.76 -1.20
CA LEU A 46 -5.50 -23.60 -0.65
C LEU A 46 -6.37 -22.95 -1.72
N ARG A 47 -5.85 -22.81 -2.94
CA ARG A 47 -6.59 -22.23 -4.06
C ARG A 47 -7.85 -23.04 -4.40
N ALA A 48 -7.79 -24.39 -4.35
CA ALA A 48 -8.97 -25.24 -4.51
C ALA A 48 -10.03 -24.96 -3.43
N ARG A 49 -9.61 -24.86 -2.16
CA ARG A 49 -10.50 -24.49 -1.05
C ARG A 49 -11.11 -23.09 -1.23
N HIS A 50 -10.32 -22.13 -1.71
CA HIS A 50 -10.81 -20.78 -1.98
C HIS A 50 -11.88 -20.80 -3.08
N ALA A 51 -11.66 -21.58 -4.15
CA ALA A 51 -12.62 -21.74 -5.23
C ALA A 51 -13.96 -22.29 -4.77
N GLU A 52 -13.97 -23.21 -3.80
CA GLU A 52 -15.19 -23.78 -3.22
C GLU A 52 -16.00 -22.79 -2.36
N ARG A 53 -15.35 -21.76 -1.83
CA ARG A 53 -15.94 -20.78 -0.91
C ARG A 53 -16.37 -19.48 -1.58
N LEU A 54 -15.67 -19.11 -2.65
CA LEU A 54 -15.99 -17.90 -3.39
C LEU A 54 -17.32 -18.04 -4.16
N SER A 55 -18.09 -16.96 -4.15
CA SER A 55 -19.34 -16.87 -4.94
C SER A 55 -19.06 -17.08 -6.44
N PRO A 56 -19.96 -17.75 -7.19
CA PRO A 56 -19.87 -17.82 -8.65
C PRO A 56 -19.86 -16.47 -9.36
N ALA A 57 -20.30 -15.40 -8.69
CA ALA A 57 -20.20 -14.03 -9.20
C ALA A 57 -18.77 -13.47 -9.15
N VAL A 58 -17.86 -14.13 -8.42
CA VAL A 58 -16.45 -13.75 -8.30
C VAL A 58 -15.61 -14.57 -9.28
N ARG A 59 -14.97 -13.90 -10.21
CA ARG A 59 -14.05 -14.53 -11.16
C ARG A 59 -12.74 -14.88 -10.45
N HIS A 60 -12.50 -16.15 -10.18
CA HIS A 60 -11.30 -16.66 -9.51
C HIS A 60 -10.31 -17.17 -10.56
N ILE A 61 -9.12 -16.54 -10.63
CA ILE A 61 -8.09 -16.87 -11.61
C ILE A 61 -6.71 -16.98 -10.95
N SER A 62 -5.79 -17.64 -11.64
CA SER A 62 -4.37 -17.68 -11.27
C SER A 62 -3.61 -16.49 -11.88
N PRO A 63 -2.45 -16.09 -11.32
CA PRO A 63 -1.54 -15.18 -12.00
C PRO A 63 -1.20 -15.67 -13.41
N GLU A 64 -0.98 -14.72 -14.32
CA GLU A 64 -0.58 -15.02 -15.71
C GLU A 64 0.70 -15.86 -15.74
N ALA A 65 0.71 -16.89 -16.58
CA ALA A 65 1.87 -17.76 -16.76
C ALA A 65 3.10 -16.96 -17.22
N GLY A 66 4.26 -17.25 -16.61
CA GLY A 66 5.49 -16.52 -16.89
C GLY A 66 5.73 -15.27 -16.03
N ARG A 67 4.75 -14.78 -15.28
CA ARG A 67 4.97 -13.77 -14.25
C ARG A 67 5.55 -14.42 -13.01
N ASN A 68 6.73 -13.98 -12.63
CA ASN A 68 7.43 -14.50 -11.46
C ASN A 68 8.25 -13.40 -10.78
N SER A 69 7.62 -12.26 -10.51
CA SER A 69 8.27 -11.15 -9.82
C SER A 69 8.57 -11.52 -8.36
N PRO A 70 9.65 -10.99 -7.78
CA PRO A 70 9.93 -11.13 -6.36
C PRO A 70 8.76 -10.68 -5.46
N ASN A 71 8.03 -9.64 -5.90
CA ASN A 71 6.80 -9.19 -5.28
C ASN A 71 5.58 -9.75 -6.05
N GLY A 72 5.11 -10.93 -5.65
CA GLY A 72 3.99 -11.62 -6.30
C GLY A 72 2.66 -10.85 -6.26
N LYS A 73 2.49 -9.87 -5.33
CA LYS A 73 1.33 -8.97 -5.33
C LYS A 73 1.24 -8.18 -6.63
N VAL A 74 2.37 -7.71 -7.15
CA VAL A 74 2.41 -6.97 -8.42
C VAL A 74 1.97 -7.86 -9.59
N ASP A 75 2.38 -9.12 -9.61
CA ASP A 75 1.95 -10.09 -10.63
C ASP A 75 0.43 -10.29 -10.57
N GLY A 76 -0.12 -10.44 -9.36
CA GLY A 76 -1.56 -10.56 -9.15
C GLY A 76 -2.34 -9.32 -9.61
N VAL A 77 -1.85 -8.12 -9.24
CA VAL A 77 -2.48 -6.86 -9.67
C VAL A 77 -2.46 -6.72 -11.19
N LEU A 78 -1.31 -6.91 -11.82
CA LEU A 78 -1.17 -6.75 -13.28
C LEU A 78 -1.99 -7.79 -14.05
N THR A 79 -2.06 -9.03 -13.56
CA THR A 79 -2.93 -10.06 -14.14
C THR A 79 -4.40 -9.66 -14.03
N GLY A 80 -4.84 -9.22 -12.84
CA GLY A 80 -6.22 -8.82 -12.62
C GLY A 80 -6.62 -7.61 -13.44
N VAL A 81 -5.75 -6.60 -13.56
CA VAL A 81 -6.01 -5.41 -14.40
C VAL A 81 -6.05 -5.78 -15.89
N ALA A 82 -5.20 -6.68 -16.35
CA ALA A 82 -5.24 -7.14 -17.73
C ALA A 82 -6.54 -7.91 -18.04
N ALA A 83 -6.97 -8.77 -17.12
CA ALA A 83 -8.19 -9.57 -17.23
C ALA A 83 -9.49 -8.76 -17.01
N ALA A 84 -9.39 -7.54 -16.49
CA ALA A 84 -10.54 -6.67 -16.22
C ALA A 84 -11.25 -6.25 -17.50
N ARG A 85 -12.59 -6.26 -17.48
CA ARG A 85 -13.45 -5.83 -18.60
C ARG A 85 -13.69 -4.34 -18.61
N TYR A 86 -13.61 -3.68 -17.46
CA TYR A 86 -13.96 -2.28 -17.29
C TYR A 86 -12.72 -1.39 -17.20
N GLU A 87 -12.83 -0.18 -17.73
CA GLU A 87 -11.76 0.83 -17.70
C GLU A 87 -11.45 1.30 -16.26
N ARG A 88 -12.45 1.32 -15.40
CA ARG A 88 -12.30 1.70 -13.99
C ARG A 88 -12.03 0.47 -13.17
N VAL A 89 -10.86 0.42 -12.57
CA VAL A 89 -10.41 -0.74 -11.76
C VAL A 89 -10.10 -0.28 -10.35
N VAL A 90 -10.59 -1.03 -9.36
CA VAL A 90 -10.20 -0.86 -7.96
C VAL A 90 -9.37 -2.07 -7.56
N ILE A 91 -8.12 -1.83 -7.18
CA ILE A 91 -7.24 -2.85 -6.61
C ILE A 91 -7.28 -2.74 -5.08
N ALA A 92 -7.39 -3.85 -4.38
CA ALA A 92 -7.44 -3.87 -2.93
C ALA A 92 -6.74 -5.12 -2.37
N ASP A 93 -5.95 -4.92 -1.29
CA ASP A 93 -5.42 -6.04 -0.52
C ASP A 93 -6.58 -6.84 0.11
N ASP A 94 -6.35 -8.09 0.45
CA ASP A 94 -7.34 -9.01 1.01
C ASP A 94 -7.88 -8.59 2.39
N ASP A 95 -7.19 -7.68 3.08
CA ASP A 95 -7.60 -7.09 4.35
C ASP A 95 -8.34 -5.74 4.21
N VAL A 96 -8.55 -5.24 3.00
CA VAL A 96 -9.26 -3.98 2.74
C VAL A 96 -10.77 -4.23 2.65
N ARG A 97 -11.55 -3.35 3.27
CA ARG A 97 -13.01 -3.44 3.31
C ARG A 97 -13.63 -2.13 2.85
N TRP A 98 -13.86 -1.98 1.55
CA TRP A 98 -14.61 -0.86 1.01
C TRP A 98 -16.08 -0.91 1.47
N GLU A 99 -16.64 0.26 1.65
CA GLU A 99 -18.09 0.47 1.73
C GLU A 99 -18.58 1.03 0.39
N HIS A 100 -19.87 0.86 0.07
CA HIS A 100 -20.42 1.22 -1.25
C HIS A 100 -20.19 2.70 -1.61
N GLY A 101 -20.54 3.64 -0.72
CA GLY A 101 -20.43 5.08 -1.00
C GLY A 101 -18.98 5.55 -1.26
N PRO A 102 -18.01 5.22 -0.38
CA PRO A 102 -16.59 5.47 -0.65
C PRO A 102 -16.08 4.83 -1.94
N LEU A 103 -16.52 3.61 -2.28
CA LEU A 103 -16.14 2.93 -3.52
C LEU A 103 -16.68 3.68 -4.75
N GLU A 104 -17.96 4.06 -4.74
CA GLU A 104 -18.59 4.86 -5.80
C GLU A 104 -17.86 6.19 -6.01
N ARG A 105 -17.54 6.89 -4.91
CA ARG A 105 -16.75 8.13 -4.96
C ARG A 105 -15.37 7.93 -5.58
N ALA A 106 -14.65 6.87 -5.18
CA ALA A 106 -13.33 6.56 -5.74
C ALA A 106 -13.39 6.30 -7.25
N VAL A 107 -14.37 5.51 -7.69
CA VAL A 107 -14.59 5.18 -9.09
C VAL A 107 -15.00 6.43 -9.90
N GLY A 108 -15.82 7.32 -9.31
CA GLY A 108 -16.20 8.59 -9.93
C GLY A 108 -15.01 9.52 -10.17
N LEU A 109 -14.10 9.62 -9.22
CA LEU A 109 -12.89 10.45 -9.29
C LEU A 109 -11.90 10.04 -10.39
N LEU A 110 -12.02 8.83 -10.95
CA LEU A 110 -11.26 8.42 -12.14
C LEU A 110 -11.66 9.19 -13.43
N GLY A 111 -12.68 10.00 -13.39
CA GLY A 111 -12.95 11.01 -14.43
C GLY A 111 -11.93 12.16 -14.44
N GLU A 112 -11.20 12.36 -13.34
CA GLU A 112 -10.26 13.47 -13.15
C GLU A 112 -8.79 13.05 -13.02
N ALA A 113 -8.52 11.76 -12.77
CA ALA A 113 -7.18 11.24 -12.53
C ALA A 113 -7.03 9.80 -13.03
N GLU A 114 -5.78 9.40 -13.31
CA GLU A 114 -5.43 8.04 -13.68
C GLU A 114 -5.31 7.11 -12.46
N LEU A 115 -5.04 7.69 -11.28
CA LEU A 115 -4.89 6.95 -10.02
C LEU A 115 -5.50 7.75 -8.88
N VAL A 116 -6.43 7.15 -8.16
CA VAL A 116 -7.03 7.70 -6.94
C VAL A 116 -6.51 6.94 -5.73
N ARG A 117 -5.96 7.67 -4.78
CA ARG A 117 -5.40 7.17 -3.53
C ARG A 117 -6.30 7.55 -2.36
N PRO A 118 -7.00 6.59 -1.72
CA PRO A 118 -7.78 6.81 -0.51
C PRO A 118 -6.89 6.83 0.74
N GLN A 119 -7.51 7.02 1.90
CA GLN A 119 -6.90 6.90 3.21
C GLN A 119 -7.38 5.62 3.90
N ASN A 120 -6.51 4.63 4.09
CA ASN A 120 -6.84 3.49 4.94
C ASN A 120 -6.80 3.86 6.44
N HIS A 121 -7.65 3.18 7.20
CA HIS A 121 -7.62 3.15 8.66
C HIS A 121 -7.93 1.74 9.16
N PHE A 122 -7.35 1.31 10.28
CA PHE A 122 -7.61 -0.01 10.84
C PHE A 122 -8.97 -0.07 11.57
N ARG A 123 -9.71 -1.16 11.31
CA ARG A 123 -10.96 -1.49 11.98
C ARG A 123 -11.14 -3.02 12.02
N PRO A 124 -11.15 -3.67 13.22
CA PRO A 124 -10.97 -3.10 14.56
C PRO A 124 -9.58 -2.49 14.80
N LEU A 125 -9.37 -1.85 15.96
CA LEU A 125 -8.13 -1.15 16.26
C LEU A 125 -7.46 -1.69 17.55
N PRO A 126 -6.85 -2.89 17.54
CA PRO A 126 -6.06 -3.41 18.65
C PRO A 126 -4.83 -2.53 18.92
N TRP A 127 -4.17 -2.70 20.08
CA TRP A 127 -3.11 -1.81 20.53
C TRP A 127 -1.93 -1.68 19.54
N HIS A 128 -1.51 -2.76 18.90
CA HIS A 128 -0.43 -2.74 17.91
C HIS A 128 -0.82 -2.05 16.61
N ALA A 129 -2.08 -2.17 16.17
CA ALA A 129 -2.59 -1.43 15.03
C ALA A 129 -2.74 0.07 15.39
N ARG A 130 -3.10 0.40 16.64
CA ARG A 130 -3.11 1.78 17.15
C ARG A 130 -1.70 2.39 17.14
N TRP A 131 -0.69 1.59 17.48
CA TRP A 131 0.72 1.99 17.36
C TRP A 131 1.09 2.29 15.89
N ASP A 132 0.74 1.39 14.95
CA ASP A 132 1.04 1.62 13.53
C ASP A 132 0.22 2.77 12.92
N THR A 133 -0.96 3.07 13.46
CA THR A 133 -1.76 4.24 13.09
C THR A 133 -1.01 5.55 13.33
N ALA A 134 -0.14 5.63 14.35
CA ALA A 134 0.70 6.80 14.58
C ALA A 134 1.55 7.17 13.34
N ARG A 135 2.06 6.17 12.61
CA ARG A 135 2.74 6.35 11.32
C ARG A 135 1.86 7.07 10.30
N SER A 136 0.63 6.58 10.14
CA SER A 136 -0.33 7.18 9.21
C SER A 136 -0.62 8.63 9.58
N LEU A 137 -0.81 8.94 10.88
CA LEU A 137 -1.07 10.30 11.35
C LEU A 137 0.09 11.25 11.06
N LEU A 138 1.33 10.83 11.32
CA LEU A 138 2.53 11.62 11.00
C LEU A 138 2.64 11.88 9.49
N ASN A 139 2.40 10.84 8.68
CA ASN A 139 2.45 10.95 7.24
C ASN A 139 1.33 11.84 6.67
N ARG A 140 0.15 11.85 7.27
CA ARG A 140 -0.98 12.70 6.85
C ARG A 140 -0.63 14.19 6.87
N VAL A 141 0.29 14.64 7.74
CA VAL A 141 0.71 16.05 7.80
C VAL A 141 1.37 16.49 6.49
N VAL A 142 2.18 15.63 5.90
CA VAL A 142 2.93 15.93 4.66
C VAL A 142 2.21 15.44 3.40
N THR A 143 1.21 14.56 3.56
CA THR A 143 0.40 14.07 2.44
C THR A 143 -0.49 15.19 1.91
N GLY A 144 -0.52 15.37 0.60
CA GLY A 144 -1.39 16.35 -0.07
C GLY A 144 -1.52 16.00 -1.54
N ASP A 145 -2.30 16.81 -2.26
CA ASP A 145 -2.46 16.73 -3.70
C ASP A 145 -1.24 17.30 -4.42
N ARG A 146 -0.12 16.62 -4.24
CA ARG A 146 1.15 16.95 -4.89
C ARG A 146 1.47 15.88 -5.92
N GLN A 147 2.02 16.30 -7.05
CA GLN A 147 2.51 15.39 -8.11
C GLN A 147 3.66 14.47 -7.63
N PHE A 148 4.23 14.74 -6.45
CA PHE A 148 5.22 13.88 -5.84
C PHE A 148 4.58 13.06 -4.72
N PRO A 149 4.49 11.74 -4.86
CA PRO A 149 3.94 10.88 -3.83
C PRO A 149 4.81 10.92 -2.58
N VAL A 150 4.26 11.50 -1.53
CA VAL A 150 4.83 11.53 -0.18
C VAL A 150 3.76 11.13 0.83
N GLY A 151 4.17 10.65 1.98
CA GLY A 151 3.28 10.33 3.08
C GLY A 151 2.95 8.86 3.20
N ASP A 152 1.69 8.52 3.49
CA ASP A 152 1.24 7.14 3.68
C ASP A 152 0.81 6.50 2.36
N PHE A 153 0.91 5.17 2.27
CA PHE A 153 0.59 4.42 1.08
C PHE A 153 -0.40 3.31 1.45
N PRO A 154 -1.66 3.41 0.99
CA PRO A 154 -2.71 2.46 1.31
C PRO A 154 -2.52 1.13 0.58
N GLY A 155 -3.19 0.07 1.06
CA GLY A 155 -3.28 -1.22 0.38
C GLY A 155 -4.36 -1.25 -0.72
N THR A 156 -4.85 -0.10 -1.18
CA THR A 156 -5.88 -0.03 -2.21
C THR A 156 -5.78 1.26 -3.01
N PHE A 157 -6.14 1.17 -4.28
CA PHE A 157 -6.24 2.29 -5.22
C PHE A 157 -7.39 2.06 -6.19
N ALA A 158 -8.01 3.15 -6.66
CA ALA A 158 -8.74 3.09 -7.90
C ALA A 158 -7.85 3.62 -9.04
N LEU A 159 -7.91 3.00 -10.21
CA LEU A 159 -7.04 3.33 -11.35
C LEU A 159 -7.74 3.13 -12.70
N ARG A 160 -7.20 3.79 -13.72
CA ARG A 160 -7.60 3.60 -15.12
C ARG A 160 -6.81 2.45 -15.74
N ARG A 161 -7.54 1.42 -16.19
CA ARG A 161 -7.00 0.20 -16.78
C ARG A 161 -6.06 0.48 -17.94
N ASP A 162 -6.55 1.16 -18.96
CA ASP A 162 -5.83 1.38 -20.20
C ASP A 162 -4.60 2.26 -19.99
N PHE A 163 -4.65 3.21 -19.05
CA PHE A 163 -3.48 3.98 -18.65
C PHE A 163 -2.40 3.07 -18.04
N LEU A 164 -2.75 2.24 -17.05
CA LEU A 164 -1.76 1.37 -16.39
C LEU A 164 -1.13 0.37 -17.38
N LEU A 165 -1.94 -0.22 -18.25
CA LEU A 165 -1.45 -1.14 -19.29
C LEU A 165 -0.59 -0.39 -20.32
N GLY A 166 -1.01 0.80 -20.75
CA GLY A 166 -0.31 1.64 -21.72
C GLY A 166 1.08 2.08 -21.26
N ILE A 167 1.27 2.28 -19.93
CA ILE A 167 2.60 2.60 -19.36
C ILE A 167 3.44 1.34 -19.06
N GLY A 168 2.94 0.15 -19.36
CA GLY A 168 3.60 -1.14 -19.13
C GLY A 168 3.58 -1.62 -17.68
N GLY A 169 2.54 -1.30 -16.91
CA GLY A 169 2.43 -1.70 -15.51
C GLY A 169 3.48 -1.02 -14.61
N TYR A 170 3.94 -1.71 -13.56
CA TYR A 170 4.97 -1.23 -12.64
C TYR A 170 5.88 -2.38 -12.17
N ASP A 171 7.02 -2.03 -11.57
CA ASP A 171 8.11 -2.97 -11.31
C ASP A 171 7.79 -3.91 -10.12
N GLY A 172 7.65 -5.21 -10.40
CA GLY A 172 7.46 -6.26 -9.40
C GLY A 172 8.74 -6.64 -8.64
N SER A 173 9.90 -6.03 -8.94
CA SER A 173 11.09 -6.16 -8.11
C SER A 173 11.14 -5.13 -6.98
N ALA A 174 10.25 -4.15 -6.97
CA ALA A 174 10.16 -3.14 -5.93
C ALA A 174 9.49 -3.68 -4.66
N LEU A 175 10.13 -3.47 -3.51
CA LEU A 175 9.56 -3.80 -2.21
C LEU A 175 8.35 -2.92 -1.90
N PHE A 176 8.49 -1.63 -2.18
CA PHE A 176 7.48 -0.61 -1.93
C PHE A 176 6.66 -0.36 -3.21
N GLU A 177 5.90 -1.37 -3.61
CA GLU A 177 5.15 -1.43 -4.86
C GLU A 177 4.13 -0.29 -5.02
N ASN A 178 3.49 0.12 -3.94
CA ASN A 178 2.50 1.20 -3.96
C ASN A 178 3.14 2.57 -4.27
N LEU A 179 4.35 2.81 -3.76
CA LEU A 179 5.14 4.00 -4.12
C LEU A 179 5.62 3.91 -5.57
N GLU A 180 6.05 2.72 -6.01
CA GLU A 180 6.48 2.47 -7.39
C GLU A 180 5.35 2.77 -8.38
N LEU A 181 4.15 2.24 -8.13
CA LEU A 181 2.94 2.50 -8.92
C LEU A 181 2.66 4.01 -9.05
N MET A 182 2.62 4.72 -7.91
CA MET A 182 2.33 6.16 -7.90
C MET A 182 3.42 6.95 -8.64
N ARG A 183 4.70 6.66 -8.39
CA ARG A 183 5.83 7.33 -9.05
C ARG A 183 5.82 7.07 -10.56
N LYS A 184 5.53 5.85 -10.99
CA LYS A 184 5.46 5.51 -12.39
C LYS A 184 4.29 6.20 -13.08
N THR A 185 3.13 6.26 -12.44
CA THR A 185 1.97 7.03 -12.92
C THR A 185 2.36 8.48 -13.21
N VAL A 186 2.95 9.18 -12.22
CA VAL A 186 3.39 10.58 -12.41
C VAL A 186 4.51 10.71 -13.45
N ALA A 187 5.48 9.80 -13.45
CA ALA A 187 6.60 9.84 -14.39
C ALA A 187 6.17 9.67 -15.86
N ARG A 188 5.00 9.05 -16.06
CA ARG A 188 4.38 8.81 -17.38
C ARG A 188 3.29 9.83 -17.72
N GLY A 189 3.19 10.92 -16.98
CA GLY A 189 2.27 12.02 -17.25
C GLY A 189 0.86 11.82 -16.70
N GLY A 190 0.61 10.75 -15.95
CA GLY A 190 -0.67 10.53 -15.27
C GLY A 190 -0.80 11.38 -14.01
N ARG A 191 -2.05 11.69 -13.66
CA ARG A 191 -2.41 12.40 -12.42
C ARG A 191 -2.72 11.40 -11.31
N VAL A 192 -2.10 11.61 -10.14
CA VAL A 192 -2.43 10.90 -8.90
C VAL A 192 -3.23 11.83 -8.01
N LEU A 193 -4.47 11.48 -7.74
CA LEU A 193 -5.34 12.23 -6.84
C LEU A 193 -5.31 11.58 -5.44
N THR A 194 -4.81 12.32 -4.45
CA THR A 194 -4.81 11.87 -3.06
C THR A 194 -5.99 12.46 -2.31
N VAL A 195 -6.88 11.59 -1.83
CA VAL A 195 -8.17 11.97 -1.21
C VAL A 195 -8.15 11.58 0.26
N LEU A 196 -7.68 12.51 1.13
CA LEU A 196 -7.49 12.26 2.56
C LEU A 196 -8.79 12.06 3.35
N ASP A 197 -9.91 12.52 2.82
CA ASP A 197 -11.26 12.37 3.38
C ASP A 197 -12.03 11.19 2.76
N LEU A 198 -11.39 10.39 1.92
CA LEU A 198 -11.92 9.13 1.41
C LEU A 198 -11.40 7.98 2.26
N TYR A 199 -12.10 7.70 3.35
CA TYR A 199 -11.68 6.69 4.31
C TYR A 199 -12.12 5.29 3.90
N VAL A 200 -11.17 4.33 4.01
CA VAL A 200 -11.41 2.93 3.67
C VAL A 200 -10.92 2.06 4.82
N PRO A 201 -11.82 1.30 5.48
CA PRO A 201 -11.45 0.37 6.52
C PRO A 201 -10.47 -0.70 6.02
N ARG A 202 -9.58 -1.10 6.91
CA ARG A 202 -8.64 -2.18 6.71
C ARG A 202 -8.55 -3.04 7.97
N GLU A 203 -8.54 -4.36 7.83
CA GLU A 203 -8.31 -5.25 8.95
C GLU A 203 -6.88 -5.11 9.48
N PRO A 204 -6.69 -5.12 10.81
CA PRO A 204 -5.37 -5.03 11.37
C PRO A 204 -4.59 -6.35 11.16
N PRO A 205 -3.27 -6.29 10.92
CA PRO A 205 -2.45 -7.49 10.92
C PRO A 205 -2.45 -8.15 12.30
N THR A 206 -2.13 -9.43 12.36
CA THR A 206 -1.81 -10.09 13.63
C THR A 206 -0.61 -9.41 14.31
N PHE A 207 -0.48 -9.53 15.62
CA PHE A 207 0.67 -8.96 16.34
C PHE A 207 2.02 -9.51 15.83
N GLU A 208 2.08 -10.80 15.52
CA GLU A 208 3.28 -11.43 14.97
C GLU A 208 3.65 -10.81 13.61
N HIS A 209 2.67 -10.67 12.72
CA HIS A 209 2.88 -10.03 11.42
C HIS A 209 3.30 -8.56 11.60
N PHE A 210 2.61 -7.80 12.46
CA PHE A 210 2.98 -6.42 12.79
C PHE A 210 4.46 -6.33 13.20
N ARG A 211 4.91 -7.18 14.13
CA ARG A 211 6.30 -7.20 14.61
C ARG A 211 7.30 -7.52 13.50
N SER A 212 6.99 -8.50 12.65
CA SER A 212 7.86 -8.90 11.54
C SER A 212 8.05 -7.79 10.50
N GLN A 213 7.09 -6.87 10.36
CA GLN A 213 7.11 -5.80 9.37
C GLN A 213 7.94 -4.57 9.77
N ARG A 214 8.36 -4.42 11.04
CA ARG A 214 9.01 -3.19 11.53
C ARG A 214 10.27 -2.81 10.74
N VAL A 215 11.21 -3.74 10.61
CA VAL A 215 12.45 -3.51 9.86
C VAL A 215 12.19 -3.43 8.35
N ARG A 216 11.23 -4.21 7.83
CA ARG A 216 10.83 -4.14 6.42
C ARG A 216 10.32 -2.76 6.05
N GLN A 217 9.38 -2.21 6.84
CA GLN A 217 8.85 -0.88 6.63
C GLN A 217 9.93 0.21 6.78
N ALA A 218 10.98 -0.02 7.59
CA ALA A 218 12.12 0.88 7.65
C ALA A 218 13.00 0.77 6.40
N TYR A 219 13.07 -0.41 5.77
CA TYR A 219 13.81 -0.59 4.53
C TYR A 219 13.21 0.19 3.35
N ASP A 220 11.91 0.46 3.36
CA ASP A 220 11.25 1.31 2.36
C ASP A 220 11.89 2.71 2.27
N ASP A 221 12.52 3.19 3.34
CA ASP A 221 13.19 4.49 3.41
C ASP A 221 14.43 4.61 2.49
N TRP A 222 14.98 3.50 1.99
CA TRP A 222 15.98 3.52 0.93
C TRP A 222 15.47 4.23 -0.34
N SER A 223 14.17 4.22 -0.58
CA SER A 223 13.53 4.98 -1.66
C SER A 223 13.32 6.46 -1.32
N MET A 224 13.55 6.88 -0.07
CA MET A 224 13.32 8.22 0.46
C MET A 224 14.51 8.69 1.30
N PRO A 225 15.67 9.02 0.68
CA PRO A 225 16.93 9.21 1.39
C PRO A 225 16.90 10.34 2.43
N LEU A 226 16.12 11.40 2.20
CA LEU A 226 15.99 12.49 3.19
C LEU A 226 15.26 11.98 4.45
N ARG A 227 14.20 11.20 4.29
CA ARG A 227 13.48 10.59 5.42
C ARG A 227 14.36 9.58 6.17
N MET A 228 15.14 8.80 5.43
CA MET A 228 16.12 7.89 6.01
C MET A 228 17.14 8.65 6.85
N ALA A 229 17.76 9.69 6.32
CA ALA A 229 18.74 10.51 7.04
C ALA A 229 18.15 11.14 8.30
N MET A 230 16.91 11.64 8.24
CA MET A 230 16.19 12.21 9.38
C MET A 230 16.03 11.19 10.51
N PHE A 231 15.58 9.97 10.21
CA PHE A 231 15.43 8.92 11.23
C PHE A 231 16.76 8.38 11.75
N MET A 232 17.79 8.30 10.90
CA MET A 232 19.15 7.93 11.34
C MET A 232 19.75 8.97 12.28
N ALA A 233 19.50 10.26 12.05
CA ALA A 233 19.99 11.34 12.90
C ALA A 233 19.28 11.43 14.26
N LEU A 234 18.09 10.84 14.42
CA LEU A 234 17.25 10.98 15.61
C LEU A 234 17.96 10.54 16.90
N LEU A 235 18.45 9.29 16.93
CA LEU A 235 19.07 8.75 18.14
C LEU A 235 20.41 9.44 18.47
N PRO A 236 21.32 9.71 17.52
CA PRO A 236 22.51 10.50 17.78
C PRO A 236 22.19 11.91 18.28
N ALA A 237 21.19 12.58 17.71
CA ALA A 237 20.77 13.90 18.14
C ALA A 237 20.23 13.89 19.58
N LEU A 238 19.38 12.92 19.92
CA LEU A 238 18.88 12.76 21.28
C LEU A 238 20.02 12.48 22.28
N ALA A 239 20.96 11.59 21.93
CA ALA A 239 22.13 11.32 22.76
C ALA A 239 22.98 12.59 22.97
N GLY A 240 23.23 13.36 21.92
CA GLY A 240 23.95 14.63 22.01
C GLY A 240 23.24 15.63 22.92
N LEU A 241 21.93 15.80 22.81
CA LEU A 241 21.15 16.68 23.67
C LEU A 241 21.24 16.27 25.15
N LEU A 242 21.20 14.98 25.44
CA LEU A 242 21.31 14.45 26.81
C LEU A 242 22.71 14.62 27.37
N LEU A 243 23.76 14.34 26.59
CA LEU A 243 25.15 14.52 26.98
C LEU A 243 25.46 16.00 27.29
N HIS A 244 24.93 16.93 26.50
CA HIS A 244 25.05 18.35 26.73
C HIS A 244 24.06 18.90 27.76
N ARG A 245 23.38 18.02 28.51
CA ARG A 245 22.38 18.34 29.57
C ARG A 245 21.20 19.21 29.09
N ARG A 246 20.92 19.24 27.79
CA ARG A 246 19.79 19.99 27.20
C ARG A 246 18.49 19.21 27.31
N ARG A 247 18.12 18.79 28.52
CA ARG A 247 16.96 17.93 28.82
C ARG A 247 15.63 18.45 28.27
N ARG A 248 15.40 19.80 28.35
CA ARG A 248 14.16 20.39 27.78
C ARG A 248 14.09 20.21 26.27
N ALA A 249 15.20 20.38 25.54
CA ALA A 249 15.24 20.15 24.10
C ALA A 249 15.04 18.67 23.74
N ALA A 250 15.65 17.76 24.51
CA ALA A 250 15.42 16.30 24.32
C ALA A 250 13.95 15.94 24.52
N LEU A 251 13.30 16.46 25.60
CA LEU A 251 11.87 16.25 25.84
C LEU A 251 11.00 16.82 24.70
N ALA A 252 11.34 18.01 24.18
CA ALA A 252 10.62 18.60 23.06
C ALA A 252 10.74 17.72 21.78
N VAL A 253 11.92 17.19 21.49
CA VAL A 253 12.13 16.27 20.34
C VAL A 253 11.31 14.98 20.50
N ILE A 254 11.21 14.44 21.73
CA ILE A 254 10.41 13.26 22.02
C ILE A 254 8.90 13.56 21.95
N ALA A 255 8.46 14.70 22.42
CA ALA A 255 7.04 15.07 22.47
C ALA A 255 6.48 15.58 21.13
N ALA A 256 7.31 16.22 20.31
CA ALA A 256 6.90 16.82 19.03
C ALA A 256 6.14 15.85 18.11
N PRO A 257 6.50 14.57 17.96
CA PRO A 257 5.75 13.63 17.15
C PRO A 257 4.28 13.49 17.57
N ALA A 258 3.94 13.59 18.87
CA ALA A 258 2.55 13.51 19.31
C ALA A 258 1.73 14.74 18.82
N ALA A 259 2.31 15.94 18.90
CA ALA A 259 1.67 17.15 18.39
C ALA A 259 1.52 17.11 16.86
N ILE A 260 2.56 16.66 16.15
CA ILE A 260 2.53 16.51 14.70
C ILE A 260 1.46 15.48 14.29
N ALA A 261 1.41 14.33 14.95
CA ALA A 261 0.41 13.29 14.70
C ALA A 261 -1.02 13.80 14.97
N GLU A 262 -1.21 14.64 16.01
CA GLU A 262 -2.51 15.25 16.32
C GLU A 262 -2.96 16.23 15.21
N VAL A 263 -2.05 16.99 14.62
CA VAL A 263 -2.34 17.80 13.43
C VAL A 263 -2.79 16.90 12.27
N GLY A 264 -2.09 15.79 12.01
CA GLY A 264 -2.48 14.83 10.99
C GLY A 264 -3.84 14.18 11.27
N ARG A 265 -4.15 13.89 12.55
CA ARG A 265 -5.45 13.35 12.98
C ARG A 265 -6.60 14.31 12.69
N ARG A 266 -6.40 15.60 12.88
CA ARG A 266 -7.44 16.62 12.66
C ARG A 266 -7.69 16.96 11.20
N ARG A 267 -6.78 16.60 10.31
CA ARG A 267 -6.96 16.89 8.87
C ARG A 267 -8.07 16.04 8.26
N ALA A 268 -8.85 16.67 7.36
CA ALA A 268 -9.83 16.01 6.49
C ALA A 268 -10.77 15.02 7.24
N GLY A 269 -11.34 15.44 8.37
CA GLY A 269 -12.28 14.62 9.15
C GLY A 269 -11.66 13.44 9.90
N GLY A 270 -10.34 13.34 10.01
CA GLY A 270 -9.65 12.18 10.59
C GLY A 270 -9.98 11.88 12.05
N VAL A 271 -10.55 12.84 12.79
CA VAL A 271 -10.99 12.64 14.19
C VAL A 271 -12.08 11.57 14.35
N GLU A 272 -12.85 11.32 13.30
CA GLU A 272 -13.90 10.30 13.28
C GLU A 272 -13.36 8.88 13.09
N HIS A 273 -12.17 8.76 12.49
CA HIS A 273 -11.55 7.48 12.12
C HIS A 273 -10.34 7.12 12.97
N PHE A 274 -9.67 8.11 13.56
CA PHE A 274 -8.44 7.91 14.33
C PHE A 274 -8.58 8.39 15.77
N PRO A 275 -8.38 7.54 16.80
CA PRO A 275 -8.46 7.96 18.19
C PRO A 275 -7.25 8.81 18.59
N ALA A 276 -7.43 9.72 19.53
CA ALA A 276 -6.35 10.57 20.06
C ALA A 276 -5.20 9.75 20.68
N SER A 277 -5.50 8.56 21.20
CA SER A 277 -4.47 7.64 21.72
C SER A 277 -3.44 7.20 20.67
N ALA A 278 -3.79 7.19 19.37
CA ALA A 278 -2.82 6.93 18.31
C ALA A 278 -1.82 8.09 18.16
N SER A 279 -2.26 9.35 18.33
CA SER A 279 -1.36 10.51 18.37
C SER A 279 -0.38 10.43 19.53
N LEU A 280 -0.84 9.97 20.71
CA LEU A 280 0.02 9.81 21.90
C LEU A 280 1.07 8.70 21.74
N LEU A 281 0.85 7.73 20.86
CA LEU A 281 1.81 6.66 20.55
C LEU A 281 2.87 7.09 19.52
N ALA A 282 2.73 8.25 18.87
CA ALA A 282 3.65 8.70 17.85
C ALA A 282 5.11 8.87 18.32
N PRO A 283 5.42 9.33 19.54
CA PRO A 283 6.77 9.36 20.07
C PRO A 283 7.42 7.96 20.11
N LEU A 284 6.67 6.95 20.56
CA LEU A 284 7.16 5.58 20.64
C LEU A 284 7.40 4.99 19.24
N TRP A 285 6.49 5.24 18.30
CA TRP A 285 6.65 4.84 16.91
C TRP A 285 7.89 5.48 16.27
N VAL A 286 8.15 6.78 16.53
CA VAL A 286 9.32 7.51 16.01
C VAL A 286 10.62 6.96 16.59
N LEU A 287 10.66 6.64 17.90
CA LEU A 287 11.83 6.02 18.53
C LEU A 287 12.09 4.61 17.98
N GLU A 288 11.05 3.79 17.83
CA GLU A 288 11.15 2.48 17.19
C GLU A 288 11.71 2.60 15.76
N ARG A 289 11.20 3.54 14.98
CA ARG A 289 11.69 3.81 13.62
C ARG A 289 13.16 4.22 13.64
N GLY A 290 13.57 5.05 14.60
CA GLY A 290 14.95 5.46 14.81
C GLY A 290 15.90 4.27 15.10
N ILE A 291 15.40 3.18 15.67
CA ILE A 291 16.16 1.93 15.85
C ILE A 291 16.13 1.09 14.57
N CYS A 292 14.94 0.82 14.04
CA CYS A 292 14.76 -0.05 12.88
C CYS A 292 15.47 0.47 11.63
N ILE A 293 15.61 1.79 11.48
CA ILE A 293 16.28 2.40 10.31
C ILE A 293 17.76 2.03 10.24
N TRP A 294 18.46 1.91 11.36
CA TRP A 294 19.85 1.48 11.38
C TRP A 294 20.00 0.03 10.94
N ILE A 295 19.10 -0.85 11.38
CA ILE A 295 19.07 -2.25 10.93
C ILE A 295 18.81 -2.31 9.42
N ALA A 296 17.83 -1.56 8.94
CA ALA A 296 17.48 -1.47 7.52
C ALA A 296 18.63 -0.91 6.68
N PHE A 297 19.30 0.14 7.17
CA PHE A 297 20.46 0.74 6.54
C PHE A 297 21.60 -0.28 6.36
N TRP A 298 21.98 -0.98 7.41
CA TRP A 298 23.03 -2.00 7.32
C TRP A 298 22.65 -3.18 6.42
N ARG A 299 21.38 -3.59 6.39
CA ARG A 299 20.90 -4.61 5.44
C ARG A 299 21.02 -4.15 3.99
N GLY A 300 20.71 -2.90 3.71
CA GLY A 300 20.86 -2.32 2.38
C GLY A 300 22.32 -2.23 1.94
N LEU A 301 23.22 -1.71 2.79
CA LEU A 301 24.66 -1.63 2.49
C LEU A 301 25.29 -3.01 2.23
N ARG A 302 24.85 -4.05 2.95
CA ARG A 302 25.32 -5.42 2.76
C ARG A 302 24.66 -6.16 1.59
N GLY A 303 23.72 -5.50 0.88
CA GLY A 303 22.98 -6.13 -0.21
C GLY A 303 22.09 -7.31 0.23
N THR A 304 21.85 -7.48 1.55
CA THR A 304 21.05 -8.62 2.05
C THR A 304 19.56 -8.42 1.88
N GLY A 305 19.10 -7.18 1.69
CA GLY A 305 17.69 -6.87 1.51
C GLY A 305 16.79 -7.32 2.66
N VAL A 306 15.52 -7.47 2.36
CA VAL A 306 14.51 -7.97 3.29
C VAL A 306 13.75 -9.15 2.67
N HIS A 307 13.31 -10.09 3.51
CA HIS A 307 12.48 -11.18 3.06
C HIS A 307 11.06 -10.68 2.78
N TYR A 308 10.53 -11.02 1.61
CA TYR A 308 9.16 -10.67 1.20
C TYR A 308 8.62 -11.72 0.23
N GLY A 309 7.43 -12.21 0.52
CA GLY A 309 6.73 -13.15 -0.35
C GLY A 309 7.58 -14.37 -0.75
N ARG A 310 7.95 -14.43 -2.02
CA ARG A 310 8.69 -15.55 -2.62
C ARG A 310 10.21 -15.54 -2.35
N GLY A 311 10.76 -14.43 -1.83
CA GLY A 311 12.21 -14.33 -1.70
C GLY A 311 12.71 -13.08 -1.00
N ARG A 312 13.91 -12.68 -1.35
CA ARG A 312 14.54 -11.46 -0.83
C ARG A 312 14.47 -10.36 -1.85
N ILE A 313 14.05 -9.16 -1.41
CA ILE A 313 14.02 -7.96 -2.23
C ILE A 313 15.04 -6.98 -1.69
N THR A 314 15.91 -6.49 -2.57
CA THR A 314 16.95 -5.49 -2.28
C THR A 314 16.62 -4.11 -2.83
N HIS A 315 15.68 -4.03 -3.79
CA HIS A 315 15.24 -2.79 -4.42
C HIS A 315 14.02 -2.22 -3.68
N ALA A 316 14.16 -1.05 -3.05
CA ALA A 316 13.04 -0.45 -2.32
C ALA A 316 11.97 0.13 -3.24
N ALA A 317 12.33 1.06 -4.12
CA ALA A 317 11.51 1.57 -5.23
C ALA A 317 12.39 2.43 -6.16
N SER A 318 11.97 2.58 -7.42
CA SER A 318 12.67 3.36 -8.43
C SER A 318 12.62 4.87 -8.14
N SER A 319 13.72 5.56 -8.47
CA SER A 319 13.73 7.01 -8.38
C SER A 319 12.87 7.65 -9.48
N PRO A 320 12.26 8.82 -9.24
CA PRO A 320 11.49 9.54 -10.27
C PRO A 320 12.30 9.82 -11.55
N THR A 321 13.60 10.09 -11.41
CA THR A 321 14.50 10.33 -12.53
C THR A 321 14.67 9.08 -13.40
N ARG A 322 14.89 7.92 -12.76
CA ARG A 322 14.99 6.64 -13.45
C ARG A 322 13.70 6.31 -14.20
N LEU A 323 12.55 6.47 -13.56
CA LEU A 323 11.25 6.19 -14.17
C LEU A 323 10.91 7.10 -15.35
N ARG A 324 11.40 8.35 -15.36
CA ARG A 324 11.26 9.27 -16.51
C ARG A 324 12.20 8.89 -17.67
N ALA A 325 13.40 8.44 -17.36
CA ALA A 325 14.39 8.03 -18.34
C ALA A 325 14.09 6.66 -18.98
N ASP A 326 13.43 5.80 -18.24
CA ASP A 326 13.05 4.46 -18.69
C ASP A 326 11.94 4.55 -19.75
N ARG A 327 12.35 4.60 -21.03
CA ARG A 327 11.48 4.55 -22.20
C ARG A 327 11.24 3.12 -22.69
N THR A 328 11.67 2.11 -21.94
CA THR A 328 11.52 0.72 -22.34
C THR A 328 10.04 0.33 -22.48
N ARG A 329 9.82 -0.51 -23.51
CA ARG A 329 8.53 -1.00 -24.01
C ARG A 329 7.58 -1.39 -22.89
N PRO A 330 6.25 -1.21 -23.09
CA PRO A 330 5.26 -1.79 -22.20
C PRO A 330 5.59 -3.27 -21.98
N ALA A 331 5.51 -3.73 -20.75
CA ALA A 331 5.69 -5.14 -20.40
C ALA A 331 4.61 -6.04 -21.06
N TRP A 332 3.67 -5.42 -21.76
CA TRP A 332 2.54 -6.01 -22.46
C TRP A 332 2.71 -5.80 -23.97
N SER A 333 2.89 -6.87 -24.74
CA SER A 333 2.69 -6.79 -26.17
C SER A 333 1.19 -6.62 -26.47
N ARG A 334 0.86 -5.92 -27.56
CA ARG A 334 -0.55 -5.84 -28.01
C ARG A 334 -1.17 -7.21 -28.24
N GLU A 335 -0.36 -8.22 -28.55
CA GLU A 335 -0.76 -9.61 -28.73
C GLU A 335 -1.17 -10.26 -27.40
N ALA A 336 -0.41 -10.06 -26.31
CA ALA A 336 -0.78 -10.54 -24.98
C ALA A 336 -2.05 -9.85 -24.46
N MET A 337 -2.28 -8.57 -24.81
CA MET A 337 -3.53 -7.86 -24.47
C MET A 337 -4.73 -8.42 -25.24
N ALA A 338 -4.54 -8.82 -26.50
CA ALA A 338 -5.61 -9.39 -27.33
C ALA A 338 -5.95 -10.83 -26.91
N GLU A 339 -4.98 -11.59 -26.41
CA GLU A 339 -5.17 -12.96 -25.93
C GLU A 339 -5.86 -13.01 -24.54
N ALA A 340 -5.54 -12.08 -23.64
CA ALA A 340 -6.18 -11.93 -22.34
C ALA A 340 -7.63 -11.41 -22.42
N ALA A 341 -8.02 -10.81 -23.57
CA ALA A 341 -9.37 -10.30 -23.82
C ALA A 341 -10.30 -11.35 -24.49
N ARG A 342 -9.79 -12.52 -24.86
CA ARG A 342 -10.57 -13.68 -25.37
C ARG A 342 -10.88 -14.67 -24.27
#